data_394c1693015a57664f0dffa2ae738956
#
_entry.id   394c1693015a57664f0dffa2ae738956
#
_cell.length_a   1.000
_cell.length_b   1.000
_cell.length_c   1.000
_cell.angle_alpha   90.00
_cell.angle_beta   90.00
_cell.angle_gamma   90.00
#
_symmetry.space_group_name_H-M   'P 1'
#
loop_
_entity.id
_entity.type
_entity.pdbx_description
1 polymer ?
#
loop_
_entity_poly.entity_id
_entity_poly.type
_entity_poly.pdbx_seq_one_letter_code
_entity_poly.pdbx_strand_id
1 'polypeptide(L)'
;MTERAQAVANSGKCGDCNWVPSQSHSPPAIEPGDPQRCGSTARVTVHVTFPQQYHAPDLAGKDAEFRCKIHQIRVKSAYEMDDMFAKEVGGCETFEEFHKLYWQDLQQYADNRCEMELQEELLRSAAKTLDFEPDEARVAQEVSAQMENLKAQLAQRGLNLEMYCHFQGTTQEKLEKDMHGNAVMSLKMQEATARIAQLEHLEVTQEERDTAVTVICRQNHMGLEDLKPYMDEEFYAAVDRSVMMGKVMRLIRDAAEVTPMED
;
A
#
# COMPACT_ATOMS: atom_id res chain seq x y z
N MET A 1 -24.53 16.38 -7.40
CA MET A 1 -23.14 15.90 -7.36
C MET A 1 -22.44 16.44 -8.61
N THR A 2 -21.56 17.39 -8.45
CA THR A 2 -20.92 18.13 -9.55
C THR A 2 -19.66 17.35 -9.97
N GLU A 3 -19.70 16.72 -11.14
CA GLU A 3 -18.53 16.08 -11.76
C GLU A 3 -17.51 17.17 -12.17
N ARG A 4 -16.32 17.07 -11.60
CA ARG A 4 -15.16 17.86 -12.03
C ARG A 4 -14.48 17.14 -13.19
N ALA A 5 -14.65 17.67 -14.39
CA ALA A 5 -13.83 17.28 -15.53
C ALA A 5 -12.39 17.83 -15.32
N GLN A 6 -11.42 16.94 -15.14
CA GLN A 6 -9.99 17.29 -15.13
C GLN A 6 -9.46 17.19 -16.57
N ALA A 7 -9.19 18.33 -17.19
CA ALA A 7 -8.43 18.36 -18.43
C ALA A 7 -6.94 18.14 -18.12
N VAL A 8 -6.39 17.00 -18.54
CA VAL A 8 -4.94 16.72 -18.45
C VAL A 8 -4.29 17.37 -19.67
N ALA A 9 -3.66 18.52 -19.47
CA ALA A 9 -2.76 19.09 -20.45
C ALA A 9 -1.47 18.27 -20.50
N ASN A 10 -1.27 17.53 -21.58
CA ASN A 10 -0.04 16.77 -21.81
C ASN A 10 1.06 17.77 -22.23
N SER A 11 2.09 17.97 -21.40
CA SER A 11 3.23 18.86 -21.65
C SER A 11 4.25 18.26 -22.64
N GLY A 12 3.76 17.71 -23.75
CA GLY A 12 4.57 17.39 -24.92
C GLY A 12 4.70 18.63 -25.80
N LYS A 13 5.90 18.95 -26.27
CA LYS A 13 6.19 20.05 -27.20
C LYS A 13 5.13 20.10 -28.30
N CYS A 14 4.16 20.99 -28.16
CA CYS A 14 3.18 21.28 -29.21
C CYS A 14 3.77 22.34 -30.11
N GLY A 15 4.13 21.98 -31.35
CA GLY A 15 4.72 22.93 -32.36
C GLY A 15 3.78 24.02 -32.82
N ASP A 16 2.51 24.03 -32.37
CA ASP A 16 1.48 24.93 -32.83
C ASP A 16 0.96 25.92 -31.75
N CYS A 17 1.67 26.08 -30.64
CA CYS A 17 1.31 27.07 -29.62
C CYS A 17 1.97 28.41 -29.90
N ASN A 18 1.18 29.41 -30.28
CA ASN A 18 1.65 30.79 -30.43
C ASN A 18 1.36 31.56 -29.13
N TRP A 19 2.41 32.05 -28.46
CA TRP A 19 2.32 32.77 -27.20
C TRP A 19 2.23 34.28 -27.46
N VAL A 20 1.23 34.96 -26.88
CA VAL A 20 1.03 36.41 -26.98
C VAL A 20 0.71 36.97 -25.58
N PRO A 21 1.44 37.95 -25.03
CA PRO A 21 1.12 38.57 -23.74
C PRO A 21 -0.16 39.44 -23.86
N SER A 22 -1.10 39.26 -22.91
CA SER A 22 -2.34 40.06 -22.83
C SER A 22 -2.75 40.38 -21.39
N GLN A 23 -3.62 41.40 -21.25
CA GLN A 23 -4.10 41.89 -19.94
C GLN A 23 -5.34 41.13 -19.46
N SER A 24 -5.28 40.83 -18.19
CA SER A 24 -6.16 40.10 -17.26
C SER A 24 -7.65 39.88 -17.60
N HIS A 25 -8.11 38.60 -17.47
CA HIS A 25 -9.45 38.21 -16.95
C HIS A 25 -9.45 36.73 -16.56
N SER A 26 -10.23 36.39 -15.53
CA SER A 26 -10.38 35.01 -14.99
C SER A 26 -10.91 34.05 -16.07
N PRO A 27 -10.48 32.77 -16.07
CA PRO A 27 -10.91 31.80 -17.06
C PRO A 27 -12.41 31.52 -16.92
N PRO A 28 -13.18 31.51 -18.05
CA PRO A 28 -14.56 31.05 -18.03
C PRO A 28 -14.60 29.54 -17.68
N ALA A 29 -15.56 29.16 -16.86
CA ALA A 29 -15.87 27.77 -16.62
C ALA A 29 -16.28 27.13 -17.97
N ILE A 30 -15.63 26.01 -18.34
CA ILE A 30 -16.03 25.24 -19.51
C ILE A 30 -17.29 24.48 -19.11
N GLU A 31 -18.45 24.90 -19.62
CA GLU A 31 -19.69 24.15 -19.48
C GLU A 31 -19.60 22.85 -20.33
N PRO A 32 -20.08 21.68 -19.82
CA PRO A 32 -20.09 20.45 -20.60
C PRO A 32 -21.08 20.59 -21.77
N GLY A 33 -20.55 20.78 -22.97
CA GLY A 33 -21.32 20.77 -24.19
C GLY A 33 -21.62 19.36 -24.66
N ASP A 34 -22.80 19.22 -25.29
CA ASP A 34 -23.39 18.03 -25.90
C ASP A 34 -22.34 17.09 -26.56
N PRO A 35 -22.27 15.80 -26.18
CA PRO A 35 -21.28 14.82 -26.68
C PRO A 35 -21.37 14.58 -28.21
N GLN A 36 -22.44 14.95 -28.85
CA GLN A 36 -22.61 14.80 -30.32
C GLN A 36 -21.88 15.83 -31.18
N ARG A 37 -21.24 16.83 -30.58
CA ARG A 37 -20.53 17.92 -31.32
C ARG A 37 -19.01 17.79 -31.32
N CYS A 38 -18.45 16.68 -30.87
CA CYS A 38 -17.00 16.46 -30.70
C CYS A 38 -16.30 16.02 -32.01
N GLY A 39 -16.68 16.57 -33.16
CA GLY A 39 -16.08 16.29 -34.49
C GLY A 39 -15.22 17.44 -35.06
N SER A 40 -14.97 18.52 -34.35
CA SER A 40 -14.17 19.63 -34.88
C SER A 40 -13.17 20.14 -33.86
N THR A 41 -11.94 20.33 -34.29
CA THR A 41 -10.82 20.98 -33.63
C THR A 41 -11.23 22.32 -33.00
N ALA A 42 -11.78 22.28 -31.80
CA ALA A 42 -12.12 23.49 -31.06
C ALA A 42 -10.83 24.20 -30.65
N ARG A 43 -10.70 25.47 -31.02
CA ARG A 43 -9.63 26.34 -30.53
C ARG A 43 -10.18 27.13 -29.36
N VAL A 44 -9.48 27.06 -28.23
CA VAL A 44 -9.83 27.80 -27.01
C VAL A 44 -8.68 28.74 -26.68
N THR A 45 -9.01 29.98 -26.40
CA THR A 45 -8.05 30.96 -25.89
C THR A 45 -8.14 31.00 -24.39
N VAL A 46 -7.03 30.70 -23.70
CA VAL A 46 -6.92 30.67 -22.24
C VAL A 46 -6.02 31.82 -21.81
N HIS A 47 -6.56 32.70 -20.96
CA HIS A 47 -5.81 33.80 -20.35
C HIS A 47 -5.30 33.35 -18.98
N VAL A 48 -4.00 33.46 -18.73
CA VAL A 48 -3.34 33.02 -17.48
C VAL A 48 -2.37 34.10 -17.03
N THR A 49 -2.36 34.39 -15.72
CA THR A 49 -1.34 35.23 -15.09
C THR A 49 -0.32 34.33 -14.40
N PHE A 50 0.95 34.45 -14.74
CA PHE A 50 2.00 33.68 -14.10
C PHE A 50 2.18 34.11 -12.62
N PRO A 51 2.38 33.16 -11.68
CA PRO A 51 2.68 33.47 -10.27
C PRO A 51 3.93 34.35 -10.17
N GLN A 52 3.98 35.22 -9.13
CA GLN A 52 5.14 36.07 -8.90
C GLN A 52 6.42 35.28 -8.56
N GLN A 53 6.28 34.05 -8.06
CA GLN A 53 7.38 33.12 -7.74
C GLN A 53 7.57 32.06 -8.85
N TYR A 54 7.38 32.43 -10.11
CA TYR A 54 7.59 31.49 -11.20
C TYR A 54 9.08 31.30 -11.49
N HIS A 55 9.49 30.07 -11.82
CA HIS A 55 10.90 29.69 -12.01
C HIS A 55 11.63 30.43 -13.14
N ALA A 56 10.90 31.04 -14.09
CA ALA A 56 11.45 31.91 -15.11
C ALA A 56 11.15 33.38 -14.73
N PRO A 57 12.16 34.18 -14.31
CA PRO A 57 11.98 35.58 -13.87
C PRO A 57 11.36 36.48 -14.90
N ASP A 58 11.62 36.20 -16.20
CA ASP A 58 11.10 36.97 -17.33
C ASP A 58 9.59 36.82 -17.54
N LEU A 59 8.97 35.79 -16.96
CA LEU A 59 7.53 35.50 -17.07
C LEU A 59 6.77 35.72 -15.75
N ALA A 60 7.48 35.89 -14.64
CA ALA A 60 6.88 36.05 -13.32
C ALA A 60 5.98 37.30 -13.27
N GLY A 61 4.72 37.14 -12.84
CA GLY A 61 3.73 38.19 -12.71
C GLY A 61 3.17 38.74 -14.02
N LYS A 62 3.52 38.16 -15.19
CA LYS A 62 3.00 38.61 -16.48
C LYS A 62 1.77 37.82 -16.89
N ASP A 63 0.87 38.52 -17.56
CA ASP A 63 -0.29 37.90 -18.18
C ASP A 63 0.08 37.31 -19.55
N ALA A 64 -0.48 36.15 -19.83
CA ALA A 64 -0.26 35.41 -21.07
C ALA A 64 -1.59 34.92 -21.66
N GLU A 65 -1.68 34.92 -22.96
CA GLU A 65 -2.77 34.33 -23.73
C GLU A 65 -2.27 33.07 -24.43
N PHE A 66 -2.89 31.93 -24.13
CA PHE A 66 -2.59 30.65 -24.77
C PHE A 66 -3.72 30.32 -25.78
N ARG A 67 -3.37 30.14 -27.02
CA ARG A 67 -4.29 29.62 -28.04
C ARG A 67 -4.14 28.12 -28.15
N CYS A 68 -5.02 27.40 -27.48
CA CYS A 68 -4.98 25.94 -27.38
C CYS A 68 -5.87 25.29 -28.44
N LYS A 69 -5.34 24.31 -29.17
CA LYS A 69 -6.11 23.44 -30.04
C LYS A 69 -6.38 22.14 -29.29
N ILE A 70 -7.66 21.85 -29.06
CA ILE A 70 -8.05 20.61 -28.35
C ILE A 70 -8.02 19.48 -29.38
N HIS A 71 -7.12 18.53 -29.21
CA HIS A 71 -7.00 17.34 -30.06
C HIS A 71 -7.90 16.20 -29.61
N GLN A 72 -8.05 16.02 -28.28
CA GLN A 72 -8.86 14.96 -27.73
C GLN A 72 -9.32 15.35 -26.32
N ILE A 73 -10.57 15.10 -26.02
CA ILE A 73 -11.13 15.19 -24.67
C ILE A 73 -11.41 13.77 -24.22
N ARG A 74 -10.79 13.34 -23.12
CA ARG A 74 -11.07 12.06 -22.46
C ARG A 74 -11.92 12.34 -21.23
N VAL A 75 -13.13 11.84 -21.23
CA VAL A 75 -14.04 11.92 -20.09
C VAL A 75 -13.95 10.58 -19.36
N LYS A 76 -13.70 10.63 -18.05
CA LYS A 76 -13.75 9.43 -17.21
C LYS A 76 -15.22 9.15 -16.92
N SER A 77 -15.79 8.14 -17.57
CA SER A 77 -17.11 7.61 -17.25
C SER A 77 -16.96 6.43 -16.28
N ALA A 78 -17.88 6.29 -15.33
CA ALA A 78 -18.00 5.06 -14.57
C ALA A 78 -18.60 4.00 -15.48
N TYR A 79 -18.12 2.75 -15.34
CA TYR A 79 -18.77 1.61 -16.00
C TYR A 79 -20.13 1.38 -15.35
N GLU A 80 -21.11 1.01 -16.18
CA GLU A 80 -22.36 0.42 -15.66
C GLU A 80 -22.03 -0.98 -15.10
N MET A 81 -22.62 -1.31 -13.96
CA MET A 81 -22.40 -2.62 -13.31
C MET A 81 -23.34 -3.64 -13.93
N ASP A 82 -22.98 -4.08 -15.13
CA ASP A 82 -23.74 -5.01 -15.96
C ASP A 82 -22.92 -6.28 -16.31
N ASP A 83 -23.49 -7.15 -17.12
CA ASP A 83 -22.83 -8.38 -17.56
C ASP A 83 -21.59 -8.10 -18.44
N MET A 84 -21.56 -6.97 -19.14
CA MET A 84 -20.36 -6.57 -19.90
C MET A 84 -19.20 -6.22 -18.97
N PHE A 85 -19.49 -5.47 -17.91
CA PHE A 85 -18.49 -5.19 -16.87
C PHE A 85 -17.96 -6.48 -16.24
N ALA A 86 -18.86 -7.42 -15.91
CA ALA A 86 -18.48 -8.70 -15.31
C ALA A 86 -17.55 -9.52 -16.24
N LYS A 87 -17.78 -9.48 -17.56
CA LYS A 87 -16.92 -10.15 -18.56
C LYS A 87 -15.55 -9.48 -18.71
N GLU A 88 -15.53 -8.17 -18.81
CA GLU A 88 -14.27 -7.42 -19.04
C GLU A 88 -13.36 -7.37 -17.82
N VAL A 89 -13.93 -7.24 -16.63
CA VAL A 89 -13.17 -7.03 -15.39
C VAL A 89 -13.01 -8.31 -14.59
N GLY A 90 -14.08 -9.12 -14.51
CA GLY A 90 -14.12 -10.31 -13.65
C GLY A 90 -13.95 -11.63 -14.39
N GLY A 91 -14.03 -11.65 -15.72
CA GLY A 91 -14.01 -12.88 -16.50
C GLY A 91 -15.23 -13.79 -16.25
N CYS A 92 -16.31 -13.25 -15.68
CA CYS A 92 -17.56 -13.93 -15.37
C CYS A 92 -18.59 -13.72 -16.47
N GLU A 93 -19.53 -14.66 -16.65
CA GLU A 93 -20.56 -14.54 -17.68
C GLU A 93 -21.63 -13.52 -17.31
N THR A 94 -21.94 -13.37 -16.01
CA THR A 94 -22.99 -12.48 -15.51
C THR A 94 -22.49 -11.62 -14.35
N PHE A 95 -23.10 -10.46 -14.16
CA PHE A 95 -22.82 -9.59 -13.01
C PHE A 95 -23.16 -10.25 -11.66
N GLU A 96 -24.20 -11.09 -11.63
CA GLU A 96 -24.57 -11.83 -10.41
C GLU A 96 -23.47 -12.82 -9.99
N GLU A 97 -22.90 -13.55 -10.96
CA GLU A 97 -21.77 -14.45 -10.71
C GLU A 97 -20.53 -13.67 -10.24
N PHE A 98 -20.18 -12.57 -10.91
CA PHE A 98 -19.10 -11.69 -10.51
C PHE A 98 -19.29 -11.15 -9.07
N HIS A 99 -20.49 -10.66 -8.76
CA HIS A 99 -20.82 -10.15 -7.43
C HIS A 99 -20.64 -11.22 -6.36
N LYS A 100 -21.11 -12.47 -6.64
CA LYS A 100 -20.99 -13.58 -5.70
C LYS A 100 -19.52 -13.96 -5.44
N LEU A 101 -18.72 -14.09 -6.50
CA LEU A 101 -17.31 -14.43 -6.38
C LEU A 101 -16.55 -13.33 -5.65
N TYR A 102 -16.76 -12.07 -6.02
CA TYR A 102 -16.12 -10.94 -5.38
C TYR A 102 -16.51 -10.80 -3.90
N TRP A 103 -17.77 -11.06 -3.57
CA TRP A 103 -18.22 -11.09 -2.18
C TRP A 103 -17.54 -12.21 -1.38
N GLN A 104 -17.41 -13.39 -1.95
CA GLN A 104 -16.69 -14.51 -1.32
C GLN A 104 -15.22 -14.18 -1.08
N ASP A 105 -14.54 -13.57 -2.05
CA ASP A 105 -13.15 -13.15 -1.92
C ASP A 105 -12.98 -12.08 -0.83
N LEU A 106 -13.88 -11.10 -0.78
CA LEU A 106 -13.87 -10.08 0.28
C LEU A 106 -14.12 -10.69 1.66
N GLN A 107 -15.06 -11.62 1.76
CA GLN A 107 -15.36 -12.35 3.00
C GLN A 107 -14.12 -13.12 3.46
N GLN A 108 -13.52 -13.89 2.57
CA GLN A 108 -12.32 -14.65 2.88
C GLN A 108 -11.14 -13.75 3.27
N TYR A 109 -10.99 -12.63 2.59
CA TYR A 109 -9.97 -11.62 2.96
C TYR A 109 -10.21 -11.06 4.37
N ALA A 110 -11.46 -10.73 4.69
CA ALA A 110 -11.85 -10.23 6.01
C ALA A 110 -11.61 -11.29 7.10
N ASP A 111 -12.05 -12.54 6.85
CA ASP A 111 -11.87 -13.66 7.78
C ASP A 111 -10.38 -13.95 8.04
N ASN A 112 -9.56 -14.00 6.99
CA ASN A 112 -8.13 -14.19 7.12
C ASN A 112 -7.47 -13.06 7.92
N ARG A 113 -7.89 -11.83 7.69
CA ARG A 113 -7.38 -10.67 8.42
C ARG A 113 -7.76 -10.72 9.90
N CYS A 114 -9.03 -11.01 10.21
CA CYS A 114 -9.49 -11.18 11.58
C CYS A 114 -8.74 -12.30 12.30
N GLU A 115 -8.50 -13.42 11.64
CA GLU A 115 -7.76 -14.54 12.22
C GLU A 115 -6.29 -14.16 12.51
N MET A 116 -5.64 -13.42 11.59
CA MET A 116 -4.27 -12.92 11.82
C MET A 116 -4.21 -11.94 13.00
N GLU A 117 -5.14 -10.99 13.08
CA GLU A 117 -5.23 -10.02 14.17
C GLU A 117 -5.49 -10.72 15.52
N LEU A 118 -6.36 -11.73 15.52
CA LEU A 118 -6.65 -12.55 16.70
C LEU A 118 -5.40 -13.31 17.16
N GLN A 119 -4.71 -13.98 16.25
CA GLN A 119 -3.49 -14.73 16.55
C GLN A 119 -2.42 -13.81 17.13
N GLU A 120 -2.21 -12.64 16.55
CA GLU A 120 -1.25 -11.65 17.05
C GLU A 120 -1.60 -11.22 18.49
N GLU A 121 -2.88 -10.90 18.77
CA GLU A 121 -3.28 -10.47 20.11
C GLU A 121 -3.21 -11.59 21.13
N LEU A 122 -3.50 -12.83 20.75
CA LEU A 122 -3.32 -14.00 21.61
C LEU A 122 -1.84 -14.20 22.00
N LEU A 123 -0.93 -14.11 21.02
CA LEU A 123 0.51 -14.21 21.30
C LEU A 123 1.00 -13.01 22.10
N ARG A 124 0.51 -11.81 21.82
CA ARG A 124 0.79 -10.60 22.59
C ARG A 124 0.33 -10.75 24.04
N SER A 125 -0.84 -11.33 24.27
CA SER A 125 -1.35 -11.60 25.61
C SER A 125 -0.50 -12.63 26.35
N ALA A 126 -0.09 -13.71 25.69
CA ALA A 126 0.85 -14.67 26.24
C ALA A 126 2.21 -14.02 26.57
N ALA A 127 2.74 -13.17 25.69
CA ALA A 127 4.00 -12.46 25.90
C ALA A 127 3.94 -11.48 27.09
N LYS A 128 2.78 -10.87 27.38
CA LYS A 128 2.59 -10.00 28.55
C LYS A 128 2.70 -10.74 29.88
N THR A 129 2.39 -12.03 29.91
CA THR A 129 2.50 -12.86 31.13
C THR A 129 3.93 -13.34 31.40
N LEU A 130 4.83 -13.18 30.42
CA LEU A 130 6.20 -13.62 30.54
C LEU A 130 7.01 -12.61 31.37
N ASP A 131 7.66 -13.10 32.43
CA ASP A 131 8.61 -12.31 33.20
C ASP A 131 9.97 -12.29 32.47
N PHE A 132 10.04 -11.47 31.44
CA PHE A 132 11.20 -11.31 30.58
C PHE A 132 11.33 -9.83 30.17
N GLU A 133 12.50 -9.26 30.41
CA GLU A 133 12.86 -7.95 29.90
C GLU A 133 14.01 -8.11 28.90
N PRO A 134 13.78 -7.70 27.63
CA PRO A 134 14.82 -7.78 26.61
C PRO A 134 15.98 -6.82 26.93
N ASP A 135 17.19 -7.24 26.58
CA ASP A 135 18.38 -6.41 26.68
C ASP A 135 18.25 -5.17 25.78
N GLU A 136 18.61 -4.01 26.31
CA GLU A 136 18.51 -2.71 25.63
C GLU A 136 19.30 -2.67 24.32
N ALA A 137 20.43 -3.38 24.24
CA ALA A 137 21.20 -3.48 23.00
C ALA A 137 20.41 -4.24 21.89
N ARG A 138 19.67 -5.27 22.25
CA ARG A 138 18.80 -6.00 21.30
C ARG A 138 17.61 -5.15 20.88
N VAL A 139 17.01 -4.40 21.81
CA VAL A 139 15.92 -3.46 21.50
C VAL A 139 16.40 -2.40 20.51
N ALA A 140 17.58 -1.81 20.75
CA ALA A 140 18.14 -0.82 19.85
C ALA A 140 18.42 -1.37 18.44
N GLN A 141 18.89 -2.62 18.34
CA GLN A 141 19.07 -3.29 17.04
C GLN A 141 17.73 -3.50 16.32
N GLU A 142 16.71 -3.95 17.02
CA GLU A 142 15.36 -4.18 16.46
C GLU A 142 14.75 -2.86 15.98
N VAL A 143 14.86 -1.78 16.77
CA VAL A 143 14.41 -0.43 16.36
C VAL A 143 15.13 0.03 15.10
N SER A 144 16.45 -0.16 15.03
CA SER A 144 17.24 0.20 13.85
C SER A 144 16.77 -0.57 12.60
N ALA A 145 16.56 -1.88 12.73
CA ALA A 145 16.07 -2.72 11.64
C ALA A 145 14.66 -2.30 11.17
N GLN A 146 13.75 -2.03 12.11
CA GLN A 146 12.41 -1.55 11.78
C GLN A 146 12.44 -0.18 11.09
N MET A 147 13.31 0.73 11.54
CA MET A 147 13.50 2.04 10.92
C MET A 147 14.05 1.93 9.49
N GLU A 148 15.01 1.06 9.25
CA GLU A 148 15.56 0.82 7.91
C GLU A 148 14.52 0.22 6.97
N ASN A 149 13.73 -0.74 7.43
CA ASN A 149 12.62 -1.31 6.67
C ASN A 149 11.59 -0.24 6.30
N LEU A 150 11.22 0.63 7.25
CA LEU A 150 10.31 1.74 6.97
C LEU A 150 10.89 2.68 5.91
N LYS A 151 12.16 3.07 6.03
CA LYS A 151 12.84 3.92 5.04
C LYS A 151 12.85 3.27 3.65
N ALA A 152 13.12 1.96 3.57
CA ALA A 152 13.11 1.23 2.31
C ALA A 152 11.70 1.19 1.67
N GLN A 153 10.66 0.94 2.46
CA GLN A 153 9.28 0.95 1.97
C GLN A 153 8.84 2.34 1.50
N LEU A 154 9.23 3.39 2.22
CA LEU A 154 8.95 4.77 1.82
C LEU A 154 9.66 5.13 0.52
N ALA A 155 10.95 4.75 0.39
CA ALA A 155 11.73 4.98 -0.82
C ALA A 155 11.12 4.32 -2.07
N GLN A 156 10.57 3.09 -1.95
CA GLN A 156 9.85 2.42 -3.04
C GLN A 156 8.60 3.21 -3.51
N ARG A 157 8.01 4.01 -2.60
CA ARG A 157 6.86 4.88 -2.90
C ARG A 157 7.26 6.30 -3.27
N GLY A 158 8.57 6.58 -3.41
CA GLY A 158 9.08 7.92 -3.70
C GLY A 158 8.96 8.91 -2.53
N LEU A 159 8.80 8.41 -1.31
CA LEU A 159 8.69 9.21 -0.08
C LEU A 159 9.97 9.10 0.74
N ASN A 160 10.26 10.12 1.54
CA ASN A 160 11.29 10.06 2.56
C ASN A 160 10.67 10.11 3.97
N LEU A 161 11.48 9.82 5.00
CA LEU A 161 11.02 9.77 6.38
C LEU A 161 10.49 11.13 6.87
N GLU A 162 11.09 12.23 6.44
CA GLU A 162 10.69 13.58 6.82
C GLU A 162 9.31 13.94 6.27
N MET A 163 9.06 13.62 4.99
CA MET A 163 7.73 13.77 4.37
C MET A 163 6.69 12.89 5.07
N TYR A 164 7.05 11.65 5.40
CA TYR A 164 6.16 10.75 6.13
C TYR A 164 5.78 11.31 7.50
N CYS A 165 6.76 11.76 8.30
CA CYS A 165 6.51 12.38 9.60
C CYS A 165 5.62 13.62 9.47
N HIS A 166 5.86 14.46 8.46
CA HIS A 166 5.04 15.64 8.20
C HIS A 166 3.58 15.28 7.87
N PHE A 167 3.34 14.27 7.01
CA PHE A 167 1.99 13.83 6.67
C PHE A 167 1.26 13.19 7.84
N GLN A 168 1.97 12.47 8.71
CA GLN A 168 1.40 11.84 9.90
C GLN A 168 1.26 12.81 11.09
N GLY A 169 1.74 14.04 10.97
CA GLY A 169 1.72 15.01 12.07
C GLY A 169 2.56 14.55 13.29
N THR A 170 3.62 13.76 13.04
CA THR A 170 4.51 13.21 14.07
C THR A 170 5.94 13.73 13.88
N THR A 171 6.80 13.50 14.87
CA THR A 171 8.23 13.78 14.78
C THR A 171 9.02 12.47 14.71
N GLN A 172 10.24 12.52 14.18
CA GLN A 172 11.11 11.35 14.13
C GLN A 172 11.36 10.79 15.54
N GLU A 173 11.58 11.65 16.54
CA GLU A 173 11.80 11.22 17.94
C GLU A 173 10.60 10.47 18.52
N LYS A 174 9.38 10.94 18.23
CA LYS A 174 8.16 10.25 18.66
C LYS A 174 8.01 8.92 17.96
N LEU A 175 8.30 8.87 16.66
CA LEU A 175 8.27 7.64 15.88
C LEU A 175 9.27 6.61 16.41
N GLU A 176 10.50 7.01 16.72
CA GLU A 176 11.52 6.15 17.34
C GLU A 176 11.08 5.63 18.70
N LYS A 177 10.44 6.47 19.51
CA LYS A 177 9.90 6.04 20.81
C LYS A 177 8.75 5.04 20.67
N ASP A 178 7.86 5.24 19.71
CA ASP A 178 6.77 4.31 19.44
C ASP A 178 7.33 2.99 18.90
N MET A 179 8.35 3.02 18.03
CA MET A 179 9.09 1.85 17.56
C MET A 179 9.79 1.11 18.69
N HIS A 180 10.35 1.81 19.67
CA HIS A 180 10.98 1.17 20.84
C HIS A 180 9.96 0.30 21.61
N GLY A 181 8.76 0.82 21.86
CA GLY A 181 7.69 0.05 22.49
C GLY A 181 7.29 -1.20 21.70
N ASN A 182 7.21 -1.07 20.39
CA ASN A 182 6.92 -2.19 19.48
C ASN A 182 8.06 -3.20 19.44
N ALA A 183 9.32 -2.76 19.44
CA ALA A 183 10.49 -3.62 19.46
C ALA A 183 10.57 -4.47 20.75
N VAL A 184 10.32 -3.84 21.90
CA VAL A 184 10.25 -4.56 23.19
C VAL A 184 9.18 -5.65 23.13
N MET A 185 7.99 -5.33 22.62
CA MET A 185 6.90 -6.32 22.50
C MET A 185 7.25 -7.42 21.49
N SER A 186 7.83 -7.08 20.35
CA SER A 186 8.30 -8.05 19.35
C SER A 186 9.29 -9.05 19.96
N LEU A 187 10.27 -8.59 20.71
CA LEU A 187 11.25 -9.44 21.39
C LEU A 187 10.60 -10.31 22.47
N LYS A 188 9.62 -9.77 23.22
CA LYS A 188 8.84 -10.58 24.18
C LYS A 188 8.02 -11.67 23.48
N MET A 189 7.41 -11.38 22.35
CA MET A 189 6.67 -12.36 21.56
C MET A 189 7.59 -13.45 20.99
N GLN A 190 8.79 -13.09 20.54
CA GLN A 190 9.80 -14.06 20.10
C GLN A 190 10.24 -14.99 21.24
N GLU A 191 10.51 -14.45 22.42
CA GLU A 191 10.87 -15.24 23.59
C GLU A 191 9.71 -16.13 24.05
N ALA A 192 8.47 -15.60 24.07
CA ALA A 192 7.28 -16.40 24.38
C ALA A 192 7.13 -17.59 23.42
N THR A 193 7.32 -17.34 22.12
CA THR A 193 7.30 -18.39 21.09
C THR A 193 8.36 -19.45 21.36
N ALA A 194 9.60 -19.06 21.66
CA ALA A 194 10.68 -19.98 21.96
C ALA A 194 10.40 -20.80 23.21
N ARG A 195 9.87 -20.18 24.27
CA ARG A 195 9.51 -20.86 25.52
C ARG A 195 8.38 -21.86 25.36
N ILE A 196 7.32 -21.49 24.63
CA ILE A 196 6.21 -22.39 24.33
C ILE A 196 6.70 -23.56 23.49
N ALA A 197 7.52 -23.32 22.47
CA ALA A 197 8.09 -24.38 21.65
C ALA A 197 8.93 -25.37 22.46
N GLN A 198 9.71 -24.88 23.42
CA GLN A 198 10.50 -25.74 24.32
C GLN A 198 9.62 -26.57 25.27
N LEU A 199 8.60 -25.96 25.88
CA LEU A 199 7.70 -26.62 26.82
C LEU A 199 6.85 -27.70 26.14
N GLU A 200 6.40 -27.44 24.92
CA GLU A 200 5.56 -28.35 24.14
C GLU A 200 6.38 -29.28 23.21
N HIS A 201 7.73 -29.25 23.34
CA HIS A 201 8.64 -30.06 22.53
C HIS A 201 8.37 -30.01 21.03
N LEU A 202 8.09 -28.79 20.53
CA LEU A 202 7.82 -28.56 19.10
C LEU A 202 9.14 -28.56 18.32
N GLU A 203 9.18 -29.34 17.25
CA GLU A 203 10.31 -29.40 16.32
C GLU A 203 9.83 -29.09 14.92
N VAL A 204 10.68 -28.49 14.09
CA VAL A 204 10.40 -28.24 12.67
C VAL A 204 10.88 -29.43 11.88
N THR A 205 9.97 -30.09 11.17
CA THR A 205 10.30 -31.23 10.30
C THR A 205 10.79 -30.74 8.94
N GLN A 206 11.52 -31.60 8.22
CA GLN A 206 11.98 -31.28 6.86
C GLN A 206 10.80 -31.04 5.90
N GLU A 207 9.72 -31.80 6.04
CA GLU A 207 8.51 -31.65 5.20
C GLU A 207 7.83 -30.30 5.42
N GLU A 208 7.75 -29.82 6.66
CA GLU A 208 7.22 -28.48 6.98
C GLU A 208 8.10 -27.38 6.39
N ARG A 209 9.42 -27.55 6.45
CA ARG A 209 10.40 -26.64 5.87
C ARG A 209 10.24 -26.55 4.34
N ASP A 210 10.15 -27.70 3.67
CA ASP A 210 9.97 -27.76 2.21
C ASP A 210 8.62 -27.14 1.78
N THR A 211 7.58 -27.34 2.57
CA THR A 211 6.27 -26.71 2.37
C THR A 211 6.37 -25.20 2.49
N ALA A 212 7.04 -24.68 3.52
CA ALA A 212 7.23 -23.25 3.73
C ALA A 212 8.02 -22.62 2.58
N VAL A 213 9.10 -23.26 2.13
CA VAL A 213 9.87 -22.82 0.95
C VAL A 213 9.00 -22.76 -0.31
N THR A 214 8.13 -23.77 -0.50
CA THR A 214 7.19 -23.77 -1.64
C THR A 214 6.21 -22.60 -1.57
N VAL A 215 5.71 -22.26 -0.39
CA VAL A 215 4.85 -21.08 -0.20
C VAL A 215 5.59 -19.79 -0.52
N ILE A 216 6.84 -19.64 -0.06
CA ILE A 216 7.69 -18.48 -0.35
C ILE A 216 7.89 -18.32 -1.88
N CYS A 217 8.19 -19.42 -2.57
CA CYS A 217 8.32 -19.41 -4.04
C CYS A 217 7.04 -18.90 -4.73
N ARG A 218 5.88 -19.38 -4.31
CA ARG A 218 4.57 -18.97 -4.87
C ARG A 218 4.27 -17.49 -4.63
N GLN A 219 4.49 -17.01 -3.40
CA GLN A 219 4.23 -15.61 -3.02
C GLN A 219 5.11 -14.63 -3.80
N ASN A 220 6.36 -15.03 -4.10
CA ASN A 220 7.29 -14.19 -4.84
C ASN A 220 7.28 -14.45 -6.35
N HIS A 221 6.39 -15.30 -6.86
CA HIS A 221 6.35 -15.71 -8.26
C HIS A 221 7.71 -16.23 -8.80
N MET A 222 8.47 -16.89 -7.95
CA MET A 222 9.81 -17.43 -8.26
C MET A 222 9.79 -18.95 -8.34
N GLY A 223 10.63 -19.51 -9.19
CA GLY A 223 10.91 -20.94 -9.20
C GLY A 223 11.84 -21.35 -8.05
N LEU A 224 11.79 -22.63 -7.64
CA LEU A 224 12.70 -23.15 -6.61
C LEU A 224 14.18 -23.00 -7.03
N GLU A 225 14.48 -23.15 -8.32
CA GLU A 225 15.83 -22.99 -8.85
C GLU A 225 16.36 -21.57 -8.71
N ASP A 226 15.48 -20.57 -8.83
CA ASP A 226 15.82 -19.15 -8.69
C ASP A 226 16.07 -18.77 -7.23
N LEU A 227 15.44 -19.48 -6.29
CA LEU A 227 15.61 -19.26 -4.85
C LEU A 227 16.86 -19.95 -4.29
N LYS A 228 17.30 -21.07 -4.88
CA LYS A 228 18.45 -21.87 -4.41
C LYS A 228 19.72 -21.06 -4.06
N PRO A 229 20.15 -20.06 -4.85
CA PRO A 229 21.34 -19.28 -4.53
C PRO A 229 21.24 -18.47 -3.22
N TYR A 230 20.03 -18.24 -2.73
CA TYR A 230 19.75 -17.47 -1.53
C TYR A 230 19.41 -18.36 -0.30
N MET A 231 19.38 -19.69 -0.49
CA MET A 231 19.05 -20.67 0.55
C MET A 231 20.29 -21.02 1.38
N ASP A 232 20.80 -20.03 2.10
CA ASP A 232 21.89 -20.19 3.05
C ASP A 232 21.39 -20.62 4.45
N GLU A 233 22.28 -20.73 5.41
CA GLU A 233 21.95 -21.12 6.79
C GLU A 233 21.03 -20.10 7.44
N GLU A 234 21.20 -18.81 7.14
CA GLU A 234 20.36 -17.72 7.68
C GLU A 234 18.93 -17.80 7.13
N PHE A 235 18.79 -18.10 5.84
CA PHE A 235 17.49 -18.34 5.20
C PHE A 235 16.75 -19.50 5.87
N TYR A 236 17.41 -20.66 6.06
CA TYR A 236 16.77 -21.79 6.70
C TYR A 236 16.41 -21.50 8.17
N ALA A 237 17.25 -20.77 8.89
CA ALA A 237 16.93 -20.33 10.25
C ALA A 237 15.71 -19.39 10.29
N ALA A 238 15.53 -18.53 9.28
CA ALA A 238 14.35 -17.68 9.14
C ALA A 238 13.08 -18.49 8.82
N VAL A 239 13.20 -19.48 7.92
CA VAL A 239 12.11 -20.44 7.62
C VAL A 239 11.70 -21.21 8.87
N ASP A 240 12.65 -21.75 9.61
CA ASP A 240 12.38 -22.52 10.84
C ASP A 240 11.68 -21.65 11.90
N ARG A 241 12.13 -20.39 12.08
CA ARG A 241 11.45 -19.45 12.97
C ARG A 241 10.00 -19.19 12.54
N SER A 242 9.76 -19.02 11.23
CA SER A 242 8.42 -18.80 10.69
C SER A 242 7.50 -20.01 10.88
N VAL A 243 7.99 -21.20 10.59
CA VAL A 243 7.25 -22.46 10.79
C VAL A 243 6.95 -22.67 12.27
N MET A 244 7.95 -22.47 13.15
CA MET A 244 7.77 -22.58 14.59
C MET A 244 6.74 -21.60 15.12
N MET A 245 6.80 -20.35 14.69
CA MET A 245 5.80 -19.33 15.03
C MET A 245 4.39 -19.81 14.64
N GLY A 246 4.20 -20.32 13.43
CA GLY A 246 2.92 -20.85 12.97
C GLY A 246 2.40 -22.03 13.79
N LYS A 247 3.30 -22.90 14.28
CA LYS A 247 2.94 -24.03 15.16
C LYS A 247 2.50 -23.55 16.55
N VAL A 248 3.25 -22.63 17.14
CA VAL A 248 2.92 -22.02 18.44
C VAL A 248 1.61 -21.25 18.37
N MET A 249 1.41 -20.46 17.31
CA MET A 249 0.17 -19.71 17.10
C MET A 249 -1.05 -20.63 17.02
N ARG A 250 -0.92 -21.74 16.30
CA ARG A 250 -1.99 -22.76 16.18
C ARG A 250 -2.31 -23.37 17.52
N LEU A 251 -1.28 -23.73 18.30
CA LEU A 251 -1.44 -24.29 19.64
C LEU A 251 -2.13 -23.31 20.59
N ILE A 252 -1.71 -22.04 20.60
CA ILE A 252 -2.35 -21.00 21.42
C ILE A 252 -3.81 -20.80 20.97
N ARG A 253 -4.06 -20.79 19.66
CA ARG A 253 -5.41 -20.61 19.10
C ARG A 253 -6.35 -21.73 19.50
N ASP A 254 -5.86 -22.98 19.48
CA ASP A 254 -6.65 -24.17 19.84
C ASP A 254 -6.94 -24.22 21.35
N ALA A 255 -6.08 -23.65 22.17
CA ALA A 255 -6.26 -23.57 23.62
C ALA A 255 -7.07 -22.35 24.08
N ALA A 256 -7.26 -21.35 23.22
CA ALA A 256 -7.93 -20.08 23.57
C ALA A 256 -9.44 -20.20 23.48
N GLU A 257 -10.15 -19.69 24.51
CA GLU A 257 -11.58 -19.46 24.47
C GLU A 257 -11.84 -18.08 23.85
N VAL A 258 -12.40 -18.08 22.63
CA VAL A 258 -12.74 -16.85 21.90
C VAL A 258 -14.22 -16.59 22.03
N THR A 259 -14.56 -15.48 22.67
CA THR A 259 -15.94 -14.97 22.72
C THR A 259 -16.14 -13.90 21.67
N PRO A 260 -17.16 -14.02 20.79
CA PRO A 260 -17.48 -12.96 19.83
C PRO A 260 -17.81 -11.67 20.62
N MET A 261 -17.29 -10.54 20.17
CA MET A 261 -17.77 -9.25 20.65
C MET A 261 -19.20 -9.06 20.10
N GLU A 262 -20.15 -8.86 20.99
CA GLU A 262 -21.49 -8.39 20.61
C GLU A 262 -21.37 -6.91 20.17
N ASP A 263 -21.90 -6.59 18.98
CA ASP A 263 -21.92 -5.23 18.39
C ASP A 263 -22.82 -4.26 19.22
#